data_6b76205b2090db934d55dec85efa5871
#
_entry.id   6b76205b2090db934d55dec85efa5871
#
_cell.length_a   1.000
_cell.length_b   1.000
_cell.length_c   1.000
_cell.angle_alpha   90.00
_cell.angle_beta   90.00
_cell.angle_gamma   90.00
#
_symmetry.space_group_name_H-M   'P 1'
#
loop_
_entity.id
_entity.type
_entity.pdbx_description
1 polymer ?
#
loop_
_entity_poly.entity_id
_entity_poly.type
_entity_poly.pdbx_seq_one_letter_code
_entity_poly.pdbx_strand_id
1 'polypeptide(L)'
;MKRKLLKWGIWLLVILLVCGAVFLTTGGSRVSYGIEKGSVDFTDVEFDITDSVLGADEYLAAKNERFELYLDSKANITVRDIVSGKSWSAVSSDAEYSEEKYSSSLNLAFYDNNAQTVLYSSSDAVEKGQFKVSSTDKGVRVEYVFGEISKDFVFPEQISETRMKEYLKKMSAEDADYIGRRYTLYSVELTEGANREYLLSQYPRLKDENLYVLTDASNNTMKKKIDEIFRSVGYTYEDRDKDNSGNGSEAENPKSFRVAIDYVLTKTGFKASIDPENIEFYRDYPISELELMPNFSSFCGGESGYYVVPAGSGALISVDPNESAKDSTYSLSVYGQNSAVTRKLDTQDSVCTLPVFGQYKDGKGFLCVIEKGAEQAQLLFKRTSPYVTGCAAFTVIDNGIYQMKSKTDTTLFSSEASLEGISAEYILISDTSEEGNGGNIP
;
A
#
# COMPACT_ATOMS: atom_id res chain seq x y z
N MET A 1 -55.08 23.70 11.58
CA MET A 1 -53.69 23.49 12.05
C MET A 1 -53.24 22.03 11.95
N LYS A 2 -53.95 21.05 12.48
CA LYS A 2 -53.56 19.61 12.46
C LYS A 2 -53.27 19.00 11.07
N ARG A 3 -54.02 19.36 10.01
CA ARG A 3 -53.79 18.86 8.63
C ARG A 3 -52.50 19.42 7.96
N LYS A 4 -52.04 20.61 8.33
CA LYS A 4 -50.80 21.18 7.83
C LYS A 4 -49.58 20.50 8.50
N LEU A 5 -49.65 20.26 9.82
CA LEU A 5 -48.62 19.55 10.56
C LEU A 5 -48.45 18.10 10.07
N LEU A 6 -49.56 17.41 9.75
CA LEU A 6 -49.52 16.06 9.19
C LEU A 6 -48.81 16.03 7.82
N LYS A 7 -49.08 17.00 6.94
CA LYS A 7 -48.41 17.11 5.64
C LYS A 7 -46.91 17.37 5.79
N TRP A 8 -46.52 18.24 6.71
CA TRP A 8 -45.10 18.50 7.00
C TRP A 8 -44.39 17.26 7.57
N GLY A 9 -45.04 16.48 8.43
CA GLY A 9 -44.51 15.23 8.95
C GLY A 9 -44.30 14.16 7.87
N ILE A 10 -45.25 14.07 6.91
CA ILE A 10 -45.12 13.14 5.78
C ILE A 10 -43.94 13.56 4.86
N TRP A 11 -43.78 14.85 4.55
CA TRP A 11 -42.68 15.35 3.76
C TRP A 11 -41.30 15.12 4.41
N LEU A 12 -41.24 15.30 5.74
CA LEU A 12 -40.03 15.07 6.51
C LEU A 12 -39.63 13.57 6.51
N LEU A 13 -40.65 12.70 6.58
CA LEU A 13 -40.42 11.24 6.50
C LEU A 13 -39.99 10.79 5.11
N VAL A 14 -40.55 11.39 4.06
CA VAL A 14 -40.12 11.14 2.67
C VAL A 14 -38.66 11.62 2.43
N ILE A 15 -38.30 12.79 2.95
CA ILE A 15 -36.95 13.31 2.86
C ILE A 15 -35.96 12.38 3.61
N LEU A 16 -36.32 11.92 4.81
CA LEU A 16 -35.50 10.97 5.57
C LEU A 16 -35.36 9.62 4.85
N LEU A 17 -36.42 9.11 4.21
CA LEU A 17 -36.36 7.88 3.42
C LEU A 17 -35.53 8.05 2.15
N VAL A 18 -35.64 9.18 1.46
CA VAL A 18 -34.82 9.47 0.28
C VAL A 18 -33.35 9.66 0.68
N CYS A 19 -33.06 10.41 1.75
CA CYS A 19 -31.69 10.54 2.27
C CYS A 19 -31.12 9.18 2.75
N GLY A 20 -31.96 8.35 3.41
CA GLY A 20 -31.58 6.99 3.79
C GLY A 20 -31.32 6.08 2.59
N ALA A 21 -32.16 6.15 1.56
CA ALA A 21 -31.97 5.39 0.31
C ALA A 21 -30.73 5.87 -0.47
N VAL A 22 -30.48 7.18 -0.55
CA VAL A 22 -29.27 7.75 -1.12
C VAL A 22 -28.05 7.32 -0.31
N PHE A 23 -28.13 7.34 1.01
CA PHE A 23 -27.03 6.86 1.87
C PHE A 23 -26.74 5.36 1.71
N LEU A 24 -27.78 4.55 1.47
CA LEU A 24 -27.64 3.11 1.22
C LEU A 24 -27.19 2.78 -0.21
N THR A 25 -27.53 3.63 -1.19
CA THR A 25 -27.15 3.40 -2.62
C THR A 25 -25.84 4.10 -3.01
N THR A 26 -25.42 5.15 -2.29
CA THR A 26 -24.09 5.77 -2.43
C THR A 26 -23.07 5.18 -1.47
N GLY A 27 -23.41 4.12 -0.77
CA GLY A 27 -22.46 3.25 -0.09
C GLY A 27 -21.57 2.51 -1.09
N GLY A 28 -20.92 3.27 -2.01
CA GLY A 28 -19.77 2.80 -2.75
C GLY A 28 -18.78 2.23 -1.74
N SER A 29 -18.17 1.13 -2.07
CA SER A 29 -17.12 0.49 -1.30
C SER A 29 -16.12 1.56 -0.86
N ARG A 30 -16.28 2.02 0.38
CA ARG A 30 -15.34 2.96 0.97
C ARG A 30 -14.07 2.17 1.14
N VAL A 31 -12.97 2.66 0.57
CA VAL A 31 -11.65 2.24 0.98
C VAL A 31 -11.67 2.20 2.51
N SER A 32 -11.42 1.04 3.09
CA SER A 32 -11.49 0.87 4.54
C SER A 32 -10.48 1.80 5.16
N TYR A 33 -10.92 2.89 5.73
CA TYR A 33 -10.07 3.76 6.53
C TYR A 33 -9.83 3.09 7.87
N GLY A 34 -8.65 2.67 8.06
CA GLY A 34 -8.19 2.33 9.38
C GLY A 34 -8.04 0.85 9.59
N ILE A 35 -6.78 0.49 9.62
CA ILE A 35 -6.36 -0.51 10.58
C ILE A 35 -6.77 0.07 11.91
N GLU A 36 -7.79 -0.52 12.56
CA GLU A 36 -8.12 -0.15 13.92
C GLU A 36 -6.85 -0.32 14.77
N LYS A 37 -6.50 0.70 15.55
CA LYS A 37 -5.36 0.67 16.45
C LYS A 37 -5.42 -0.63 17.26
N GLY A 38 -4.44 -1.52 17.09
CA GLY A 38 -4.36 -2.79 17.81
C GLY A 38 -4.93 -4.02 17.10
N SER A 39 -5.56 -3.91 15.91
CA SER A 39 -6.19 -5.05 15.24
C SER A 39 -5.27 -5.86 14.32
N VAL A 40 -4.05 -5.38 14.03
CA VAL A 40 -3.14 -6.06 13.12
C VAL A 40 -1.79 -6.30 13.80
N ASP A 41 -1.51 -7.56 14.11
CA ASP A 41 -0.18 -8.00 14.50
C ASP A 41 0.63 -8.29 13.23
N PHE A 42 1.49 -7.36 12.85
CA PHE A 42 2.37 -7.51 11.69
C PHE A 42 3.64 -8.32 11.99
N THR A 43 3.78 -8.86 13.20
CA THR A 43 5.03 -9.50 13.64
C THR A 43 5.26 -10.88 13.01
N ASP A 44 4.22 -11.52 12.48
CA ASP A 44 4.27 -12.87 11.95
C ASP A 44 3.76 -12.94 10.50
N VAL A 45 4.41 -12.21 9.58
CA VAL A 45 4.20 -12.43 8.14
C VAL A 45 5.03 -13.65 7.75
N GLU A 46 4.39 -14.82 7.74
CA GLU A 46 5.02 -16.05 7.24
C GLU A 46 4.91 -16.12 5.71
N PHE A 47 5.99 -16.57 5.09
CA PHE A 47 6.03 -16.91 3.67
C PHE A 47 5.49 -18.33 3.49
N ASP A 48 4.27 -18.46 3.01
CA ASP A 48 3.62 -19.75 2.76
C ASP A 48 3.69 -20.10 1.26
N ILE A 49 4.72 -20.85 0.87
CA ILE A 49 4.84 -21.42 -0.47
C ILE A 49 4.37 -22.86 -0.41
N THR A 50 3.20 -23.13 -0.95
CA THR A 50 2.56 -24.44 -0.80
C THR A 50 3.12 -25.54 -1.70
N ASP A 51 3.89 -25.29 -2.75
CA ASP A 51 4.53 -26.34 -3.56
C ASP A 51 5.70 -25.81 -4.40
N SER A 52 6.93 -26.09 -4.02
CA SER A 52 8.14 -25.73 -4.81
C SER A 52 8.43 -26.79 -5.86
N VAL A 53 8.51 -26.44 -7.13
CA VAL A 53 8.70 -27.46 -8.18
C VAL A 53 9.76 -27.16 -9.25
N LEU A 54 10.21 -25.91 -9.46
CA LEU A 54 11.05 -25.60 -10.63
C LEU A 54 12.27 -24.77 -10.28
N GLY A 55 13.40 -25.45 -10.15
CA GLY A 55 14.66 -24.77 -9.84
C GLY A 55 14.71 -24.30 -8.39
N ALA A 56 15.86 -23.82 -7.92
CA ALA A 56 16.03 -23.47 -6.51
C ALA A 56 15.14 -22.32 -6.02
N ASP A 57 14.54 -21.52 -6.96
CA ASP A 57 13.96 -20.23 -6.64
C ASP A 57 12.60 -19.92 -7.30
N GLU A 58 12.00 -20.86 -8.06
CA GLU A 58 10.71 -20.64 -8.71
C GLU A 58 9.74 -21.80 -8.46
N TYR A 59 8.45 -21.51 -8.24
CA TYR A 59 7.40 -22.49 -8.18
C TYR A 59 6.26 -22.18 -9.14
N LEU A 60 5.60 -23.24 -9.64
CA LEU A 60 4.45 -23.13 -10.52
C LEU A 60 3.21 -22.79 -9.70
N ALA A 61 2.76 -21.54 -9.78
CA ALA A 61 1.61 -21.05 -9.03
C ALA A 61 0.26 -21.42 -9.71
N ALA A 62 0.23 -21.38 -11.05
CA ALA A 62 -0.96 -21.76 -11.82
C ALA A 62 -0.61 -22.17 -13.25
N LYS A 63 -1.48 -22.97 -13.87
CA LYS A 63 -1.33 -23.42 -15.25
C LYS A 63 -2.70 -23.54 -15.92
N ASN A 64 -2.78 -23.13 -17.19
CA ASN A 64 -3.89 -23.42 -18.09
C ASN A 64 -3.40 -24.07 -19.39
N GLU A 65 -4.23 -24.19 -20.40
CA GLU A 65 -3.88 -24.83 -21.68
C GLU A 65 -2.74 -24.14 -22.43
N ARG A 66 -2.52 -22.85 -22.20
CA ARG A 66 -1.56 -22.03 -22.95
C ARG A 66 -0.46 -21.43 -22.08
N PHE A 67 -0.78 -21.05 -20.85
CA PHE A 67 0.13 -20.29 -20.00
C PHE A 67 0.44 -21.01 -18.69
N GLU A 68 1.64 -20.81 -18.21
CA GLU A 68 2.14 -21.15 -16.89
C GLU A 68 2.51 -19.89 -16.14
N LEU A 69 2.03 -19.74 -14.90
CA LEU A 69 2.37 -18.68 -13.98
C LEU A 69 3.32 -19.20 -12.92
N TYR A 70 4.50 -18.62 -12.89
CA TYR A 70 5.53 -18.93 -11.91
C TYR A 70 5.67 -17.77 -10.92
N LEU A 71 6.09 -18.09 -9.71
CA LEU A 71 6.48 -17.12 -8.70
C LEU A 71 7.87 -17.49 -8.19
N ASP A 72 8.75 -16.50 -8.01
CA ASP A 72 10.06 -16.70 -7.41
C ASP A 72 10.03 -16.49 -5.88
N SER A 73 11.14 -16.75 -5.20
CA SER A 73 11.30 -16.55 -3.75
C SER A 73 11.16 -15.10 -3.29
N LYS A 74 11.19 -14.15 -4.21
CA LYS A 74 11.00 -12.71 -3.99
C LYS A 74 9.60 -12.23 -4.36
N ALA A 75 8.66 -13.16 -4.58
CA ALA A 75 7.29 -12.90 -5.00
C ALA A 75 7.16 -12.16 -6.35
N ASN A 76 8.15 -12.28 -7.23
CA ASN A 76 8.04 -11.80 -8.59
C ASN A 76 7.39 -12.84 -9.49
N ILE A 77 6.49 -12.41 -10.38
CA ILE A 77 5.84 -13.31 -11.29
C ILE A 77 6.60 -13.43 -12.63
N THR A 78 6.56 -14.63 -13.19
CA THR A 78 6.93 -14.92 -14.58
C THR A 78 5.78 -15.67 -15.23
N VAL A 79 5.32 -15.20 -16.39
CA VAL A 79 4.31 -15.90 -17.19
C VAL A 79 4.96 -16.45 -18.45
N ARG A 80 4.81 -17.76 -18.67
CA ARG A 80 5.36 -18.47 -19.83
C ARG A 80 4.25 -18.92 -20.77
N ASP A 81 4.37 -18.64 -22.04
CA ASP A 81 3.55 -19.24 -23.09
C ASP A 81 4.14 -20.61 -23.46
N ILE A 82 3.39 -21.68 -23.21
CA ILE A 82 3.81 -23.06 -23.44
C ILE A 82 4.03 -23.33 -24.94
N VAL A 83 3.28 -22.66 -25.82
CA VAL A 83 3.33 -22.87 -27.26
C VAL A 83 4.55 -22.21 -27.88
N SER A 84 4.80 -20.95 -27.59
CA SER A 84 5.94 -20.20 -28.14
C SER A 84 7.22 -20.36 -27.32
N GLY A 85 7.14 -20.86 -26.08
CA GLY A 85 8.26 -20.92 -25.16
C GLY A 85 8.74 -19.57 -24.64
N LYS A 86 8.09 -18.46 -25.04
CA LYS A 86 8.44 -17.11 -24.57
C LYS A 86 7.95 -16.89 -23.15
N SER A 87 8.70 -16.06 -22.42
CA SER A 87 8.37 -15.70 -21.03
C SER A 87 8.38 -14.19 -20.85
N TRP A 88 7.49 -13.69 -19.97
CA TRP A 88 7.40 -12.30 -19.54
C TRP A 88 7.58 -12.28 -18.02
N SER A 89 8.50 -11.49 -17.52
CA SER A 89 8.86 -11.44 -16.10
C SER A 89 8.81 -10.00 -15.57
N ALA A 90 8.55 -9.86 -14.29
CA ALA A 90 8.72 -8.61 -13.55
C ALA A 90 10.18 -8.27 -13.29
N VAL A 91 11.11 -9.21 -13.54
CA VAL A 91 12.56 -9.04 -13.33
C VAL A 91 13.28 -9.12 -14.67
N SER A 92 14.31 -8.30 -14.85
CA SER A 92 15.20 -8.45 -15.98
C SER A 92 15.89 -9.82 -15.97
N SER A 93 15.93 -10.47 -17.12
CA SER A 93 16.68 -11.72 -17.29
C SER A 93 18.20 -11.54 -17.32
N ASP A 94 18.67 -10.30 -17.39
CA ASP A 94 20.09 -9.98 -17.40
C ASP A 94 20.60 -9.73 -15.99
N ALA A 95 21.44 -10.64 -15.48
CA ALA A 95 21.99 -10.57 -14.14
C ALA A 95 22.85 -9.30 -13.88
N GLU A 96 23.39 -8.67 -14.92
CA GLU A 96 24.15 -7.42 -14.81
C GLU A 96 23.24 -6.24 -14.41
N TYR A 97 21.95 -6.33 -14.73
CA TYR A 97 20.96 -5.29 -14.50
C TYR A 97 19.87 -5.68 -13.50
N SER A 98 20.08 -6.71 -12.69
CA SER A 98 19.09 -7.19 -11.69
C SER A 98 19.13 -6.40 -10.38
N GLU A 99 19.11 -5.06 -10.45
CA GLU A 99 18.98 -4.26 -9.23
C GLU A 99 17.61 -4.46 -8.58
N GLU A 100 17.56 -4.73 -7.29
CA GLU A 100 16.34 -5.08 -6.53
C GLU A 100 15.22 -4.06 -6.66
N LYS A 101 15.54 -2.75 -6.71
CA LYS A 101 14.54 -1.68 -6.91
C LYS A 101 13.76 -1.77 -8.23
N TYR A 102 14.28 -2.51 -9.22
CA TYR A 102 13.61 -2.74 -10.51
C TYR A 102 12.94 -4.12 -10.60
N SER A 103 12.76 -4.80 -9.48
CA SER A 103 12.01 -6.06 -9.39
C SER A 103 10.65 -5.92 -8.69
N SER A 104 10.20 -4.70 -8.46
CA SER A 104 8.91 -4.46 -7.80
C SER A 104 7.73 -4.82 -8.68
N SER A 105 6.79 -5.55 -8.11
CA SER A 105 5.47 -5.83 -8.70
C SER A 105 4.40 -4.80 -8.32
N LEU A 106 4.66 -4.03 -7.26
CA LEU A 106 3.78 -2.98 -6.76
C LEU A 106 4.62 -1.87 -6.10
N ASN A 107 4.35 -0.61 -6.47
CA ASN A 107 4.85 0.54 -5.74
C ASN A 107 3.68 1.30 -5.12
N LEU A 108 3.92 1.88 -3.96
CA LEU A 108 2.93 2.62 -3.18
C LEU A 108 3.49 3.99 -2.86
N ALA A 109 2.75 5.05 -3.20
CA ALA A 109 3.03 6.41 -2.78
C ALA A 109 2.02 6.87 -1.72
N PHE A 110 2.49 7.60 -0.72
CA PHE A 110 1.65 8.18 0.33
C PHE A 110 2.16 9.58 0.71
N TYR A 111 1.32 10.32 1.43
CA TYR A 111 1.72 11.64 1.98
C TYR A 111 2.17 11.49 3.43
N ASP A 112 3.33 12.02 3.73
CA ASP A 112 3.82 12.12 5.11
C ASP A 112 3.19 13.32 5.85
N ASN A 113 3.52 13.48 7.14
CA ASN A 113 3.04 14.58 7.98
C ASN A 113 3.40 15.99 7.48
N ASN A 114 4.36 16.08 6.54
CA ASN A 114 4.77 17.32 5.89
C ASN A 114 4.11 17.50 4.52
N ALA A 115 3.13 16.66 4.18
CA ALA A 115 2.50 16.59 2.86
C ALA A 115 3.51 16.30 1.71
N GLN A 116 4.63 15.65 2.04
CA GLN A 116 5.58 15.19 1.04
C GLN A 116 5.23 13.78 0.58
N THR A 117 5.34 13.54 -0.73
CA THR A 117 5.14 12.22 -1.29
C THR A 117 6.33 11.32 -0.98
N VAL A 118 6.06 10.18 -0.37
CA VAL A 118 7.03 9.12 -0.08
C VAL A 118 6.64 7.88 -0.88
N LEU A 119 7.62 7.23 -1.50
CA LEU A 119 7.42 6.02 -2.30
C LEU A 119 7.99 4.81 -1.57
N TYR A 120 7.19 3.76 -1.46
CA TYR A 120 7.61 2.42 -1.04
C TYR A 120 7.45 1.42 -2.18
N SER A 121 8.35 0.44 -2.25
CA SER A 121 8.34 -0.62 -3.26
C SER A 121 8.04 -1.98 -2.65
N SER A 122 7.41 -2.88 -3.41
CA SER A 122 7.21 -4.26 -2.95
C SER A 122 8.53 -5.02 -2.78
N SER A 123 9.60 -4.65 -3.51
CA SER A 123 10.93 -5.21 -3.29
C SER A 123 11.46 -4.91 -1.88
N ASP A 124 11.27 -3.69 -1.37
CA ASP A 124 11.66 -3.34 0.01
C ASP A 124 10.89 -4.17 1.05
N ALA A 125 9.61 -4.42 0.80
CA ALA A 125 8.80 -5.26 1.68
C ALA A 125 9.31 -6.71 1.69
N VAL A 126 9.66 -7.24 0.51
CA VAL A 126 10.21 -8.58 0.36
C VAL A 126 11.57 -8.73 1.04
N GLU A 127 12.50 -7.78 0.88
CA GLU A 127 13.79 -7.79 1.58
C GLU A 127 13.64 -7.83 3.10
N LYS A 128 12.59 -7.19 3.63
CA LYS A 128 12.27 -7.19 5.06
C LYS A 128 11.53 -8.45 5.51
N GLY A 129 11.17 -9.37 4.58
CA GLY A 129 10.32 -10.52 4.86
C GLY A 129 8.87 -10.13 5.22
N GLN A 130 8.41 -8.98 4.76
CA GLN A 130 7.10 -8.40 5.06
C GLN A 130 6.10 -8.70 3.94
N PHE A 131 5.96 -9.96 3.57
CA PHE A 131 5.01 -10.38 2.56
C PHE A 131 4.50 -11.79 2.83
N LYS A 132 3.34 -12.11 2.25
CA LYS A 132 2.73 -13.43 2.33
C LYS A 132 2.23 -13.83 0.96
N VAL A 133 2.42 -15.10 0.60
CA VAL A 133 1.91 -15.70 -0.62
C VAL A 133 0.85 -16.72 -0.26
N SER A 134 -0.26 -16.71 -0.97
CA SER A 134 -1.31 -17.72 -0.84
C SER A 134 -1.83 -18.15 -2.20
N SER A 135 -2.06 -19.43 -2.36
CA SER A 135 -2.63 -20.01 -3.56
C SER A 135 -4.11 -19.64 -3.69
N THR A 136 -4.57 -19.39 -4.91
CA THR A 136 -5.99 -19.22 -5.26
C THR A 136 -6.41 -20.24 -6.31
N ASP A 137 -7.70 -20.39 -6.58
CA ASP A 137 -8.22 -21.42 -7.52
C ASP A 137 -7.59 -21.37 -8.92
N LYS A 138 -7.17 -20.20 -9.40
CA LYS A 138 -6.63 -19.98 -10.76
C LYS A 138 -5.35 -19.17 -10.79
N GLY A 139 -4.71 -18.96 -9.65
CA GLY A 139 -3.56 -18.08 -9.56
C GLY A 139 -2.97 -18.01 -8.17
N VAL A 140 -2.44 -16.85 -7.85
CA VAL A 140 -1.77 -16.60 -6.58
C VAL A 140 -2.10 -15.20 -6.08
N ARG A 141 -2.22 -15.07 -4.75
CA ARG A 141 -2.30 -13.78 -4.05
C ARG A 141 -0.97 -13.51 -3.37
N VAL A 142 -0.47 -12.30 -3.55
CA VAL A 142 0.68 -11.80 -2.79
C VAL A 142 0.23 -10.60 -1.98
N GLU A 143 0.36 -10.71 -0.67
CA GLU A 143 0.09 -9.64 0.29
C GLU A 143 1.41 -9.02 0.72
N TYR A 144 1.55 -7.72 0.57
CA TYR A 144 2.72 -6.96 0.99
C TYR A 144 2.38 -6.08 2.18
N VAL A 145 3.33 -5.95 3.10
CA VAL A 145 3.29 -4.97 4.18
C VAL A 145 4.43 -3.98 3.96
N PHE A 146 4.09 -2.79 3.51
CA PHE A 146 5.05 -1.72 3.24
C PHE A 146 5.38 -0.94 4.51
N GLY A 147 6.58 -0.37 4.54
CA GLY A 147 7.02 0.54 5.57
C GLY A 147 7.72 -0.15 6.73
N GLU A 148 7.80 0.56 7.82
CA GLU A 148 8.36 0.01 9.04
C GLU A 148 7.20 -0.56 9.85
N ILE A 149 7.19 -1.87 9.99
CA ILE A 149 6.46 -2.48 11.08
C ILE A 149 7.22 -2.03 12.31
N SER A 150 6.72 -1.00 13.00
CA SER A 150 7.25 -0.76 14.32
C SER A 150 6.97 -2.07 15.08
N LYS A 151 8.02 -2.76 15.47
CA LYS A 151 7.91 -3.75 16.53
C LYS A 151 7.59 -2.94 17.76
N ASP A 152 6.36 -2.45 17.83
CA ASP A 152 5.90 -1.73 19.00
C ASP A 152 5.97 -2.70 20.14
N PHE A 153 6.87 -2.40 21.03
CA PHE A 153 7.02 -3.17 22.24
C PHE A 153 5.68 -3.14 22.99
N VAL A 154 5.23 -4.31 23.44
CA VAL A 154 3.99 -4.47 24.19
C VAL A 154 4.27 -4.22 25.66
N PHE A 155 4.73 -3.03 26.01
CA PHE A 155 4.86 -2.60 27.38
C PHE A 155 4.36 -1.16 27.55
N PRO A 156 3.86 -0.78 28.74
CA PRO A 156 3.37 0.58 28.96
C PRO A 156 4.53 1.58 29.10
N GLU A 157 4.40 2.75 28.50
CA GLU A 157 5.24 3.91 28.81
C GLU A 157 4.81 4.51 30.15
N GLN A 158 3.53 4.43 30.45
CA GLN A 158 2.92 4.76 31.74
C GLN A 158 1.83 3.75 32.07
N ILE A 159 1.69 3.43 33.36
CA ILE A 159 0.69 2.50 33.88
C ILE A 159 0.27 2.90 35.28
N SER A 160 -1.02 2.75 35.60
CA SER A 160 -1.48 3.06 36.97
C SER A 160 -0.81 2.17 38.01
N GLU A 161 -0.60 2.73 39.22
CA GLU A 161 0.01 1.99 40.31
C GLU A 161 -0.73 0.69 40.60
N THR A 162 -2.06 0.69 40.53
CA THR A 162 -2.89 -0.49 40.75
C THR A 162 -2.61 -1.57 39.74
N ARG A 163 -2.65 -1.24 38.44
CA ARG A 163 -2.40 -2.20 37.37
C ARG A 163 -0.95 -2.71 37.37
N MET A 164 0.01 -1.83 37.60
CA MET A 164 1.41 -2.24 37.67
C MET A 164 1.61 -3.30 38.80
N LYS A 165 1.01 -3.08 39.95
CA LYS A 165 1.06 -4.05 41.05
C LYS A 165 0.41 -5.40 40.73
N GLU A 166 -0.64 -5.40 39.90
CA GLU A 166 -1.27 -6.64 39.40
C GLU A 166 -0.34 -7.43 38.48
N TYR A 167 0.33 -6.77 37.54
CA TYR A 167 1.27 -7.42 36.64
C TYR A 167 2.55 -7.88 37.37
N LEU A 168 3.11 -7.05 38.24
CA LEU A 168 4.28 -7.44 39.05
C LEU A 168 4.05 -8.71 39.87
N LYS A 169 2.82 -8.95 40.39
CA LYS A 169 2.47 -10.18 41.10
C LYS A 169 2.48 -11.43 40.22
N LYS A 170 2.30 -11.29 38.90
CA LYS A 170 2.31 -12.40 37.93
C LYS A 170 3.74 -12.71 37.45
N MET A 171 4.68 -11.78 37.62
CA MET A 171 6.07 -11.93 37.17
C MET A 171 6.87 -12.79 38.15
N SER A 172 7.99 -13.33 37.70
CA SER A 172 9.00 -13.91 38.58
C SER A 172 9.62 -12.83 39.46
N ALA A 173 10.23 -13.21 40.59
CA ALA A 173 10.89 -12.24 41.49
C ALA A 173 12.02 -11.47 40.77
N GLU A 174 12.74 -12.12 39.84
CA GLU A 174 13.80 -11.52 39.07
C GLU A 174 13.25 -10.50 38.06
N ASP A 175 12.18 -10.87 37.33
CA ASP A 175 11.54 -9.99 36.38
C ASP A 175 10.86 -8.79 37.02
N ALA A 176 10.19 -9.02 38.17
CA ALA A 176 9.56 -7.93 38.93
C ALA A 176 10.60 -6.91 39.43
N ASP A 177 11.76 -7.37 39.91
CA ASP A 177 12.87 -6.52 40.29
C ASP A 177 13.47 -5.79 39.07
N TYR A 178 13.60 -6.49 37.93
CA TYR A 178 14.06 -5.89 36.68
C TYR A 178 13.14 -4.77 36.20
N ILE A 179 11.82 -4.99 36.19
CA ILE A 179 10.81 -3.98 35.84
C ILE A 179 10.76 -2.85 36.85
N GLY A 180 10.80 -3.17 38.15
CA GLY A 180 10.77 -2.16 39.22
C GLY A 180 11.90 -1.14 39.15
N ARG A 181 13.06 -1.52 38.58
CA ARG A 181 14.18 -0.59 38.37
C ARG A 181 14.05 0.28 37.14
N ARG A 182 13.12 -0.04 36.21
CA ARG A 182 12.92 0.66 34.96
C ARG A 182 11.79 1.68 35.02
N TYR A 183 10.90 1.53 35.98
CA TYR A 183 9.75 2.39 36.17
C TYR A 183 9.87 3.21 37.44
N THR A 184 9.57 4.49 37.36
CA THR A 184 9.51 5.39 38.48
C THR A 184 8.06 5.69 38.84
N LEU A 185 7.72 5.54 40.14
CA LEU A 185 6.40 5.90 40.62
C LEU A 185 6.31 7.41 40.83
N TYR A 186 5.38 8.05 40.14
CA TYR A 186 5.00 9.45 40.33
C TYR A 186 3.67 9.55 41.08
N SER A 187 3.63 10.46 42.06
CA SER A 187 2.43 10.77 42.84
C SER A 187 2.29 12.27 43.00
N VAL A 188 1.06 12.78 42.77
CA VAL A 188 0.75 14.21 42.92
C VAL A 188 0.87 14.66 44.38
N GLU A 189 0.56 13.77 45.32
CA GLU A 189 0.66 14.07 46.76
C GLU A 189 2.10 14.26 47.24
N LEU A 190 3.06 13.61 46.55
CA LEU A 190 4.49 13.63 46.91
C LEU A 190 5.28 14.70 46.15
N THR A 191 4.65 15.48 45.24
CA THR A 191 5.35 16.44 44.39
C THR A 191 4.80 17.83 44.61
N GLU A 192 5.67 18.79 44.93
CA GLU A 192 5.31 20.19 45.19
C GLU A 192 5.92 21.17 44.19
N GLY A 193 5.28 22.35 44.05
CA GLY A 193 5.81 23.50 43.29
C GLY A 193 5.85 23.33 41.79
N ALA A 194 6.81 23.93 41.11
CA ALA A 194 6.97 23.92 39.67
C ALA A 194 7.12 22.52 39.08
N ASN A 195 7.68 21.58 39.79
CA ASN A 195 7.80 20.18 39.38
C ASN A 195 6.44 19.50 39.27
N ARG A 196 5.48 19.86 40.13
CA ARG A 196 4.11 19.35 40.05
C ARG A 196 3.39 19.78 38.78
N GLU A 197 3.48 21.06 38.43
CA GLU A 197 2.86 21.59 37.21
C GLU A 197 3.49 20.94 35.99
N TYR A 198 4.80 20.78 35.96
CA TYR A 198 5.49 20.10 34.88
C TYR A 198 5.03 18.64 34.73
N LEU A 199 5.00 17.87 35.82
CA LEU A 199 4.55 16.47 35.80
C LEU A 199 3.08 16.34 35.35
N LEU A 200 2.19 17.22 35.81
CA LEU A 200 0.80 17.23 35.39
C LEU A 200 0.60 17.63 33.92
N SER A 201 1.53 18.43 33.37
CA SER A 201 1.50 18.75 31.92
C SER A 201 1.95 17.56 31.07
N GLN A 202 2.92 16.78 31.55
CA GLN A 202 3.42 15.58 30.84
C GLN A 202 2.51 14.37 31.04
N TYR A 203 1.95 14.21 32.22
CA TYR A 203 1.11 13.07 32.60
C TYR A 203 -0.20 13.55 33.24
N PRO A 204 -1.19 13.96 32.43
CA PRO A 204 -2.47 14.50 32.94
C PRO A 204 -3.23 13.56 33.88
N ARG A 205 -3.08 12.24 33.72
CA ARG A 205 -3.71 11.21 34.57
C ARG A 205 -3.22 11.25 36.03
N LEU A 206 -2.07 11.86 36.30
CA LEU A 206 -1.58 12.05 37.69
C LEU A 206 -2.53 12.88 38.56
N LYS A 207 -3.52 13.58 37.96
CA LYS A 207 -4.59 14.27 38.72
C LYS A 207 -5.46 13.29 39.51
N ASP A 208 -5.66 12.09 38.92
CA ASP A 208 -6.66 11.13 39.38
C ASP A 208 -6.05 9.89 40.02
N GLU A 209 -4.80 9.54 39.66
CA GLU A 209 -4.14 8.31 40.13
C GLU A 209 -2.61 8.42 40.06
N ASN A 210 -1.93 7.61 40.88
CA ASN A 210 -0.48 7.47 40.82
C ASN A 210 -0.08 6.65 39.59
N LEU A 211 1.02 7.03 38.94
CA LEU A 211 1.50 6.38 37.70
C LEU A 211 2.93 5.87 37.87
N TYR A 212 3.17 4.65 37.45
CA TYR A 212 4.52 4.20 37.09
C TYR A 212 4.83 4.65 35.66
N VAL A 213 5.94 5.33 35.48
CA VAL A 213 6.41 5.82 34.17
C VAL A 213 7.74 5.17 33.88
N LEU A 214 7.90 4.71 32.64
CA LEU A 214 9.13 4.11 32.14
C LEU A 214 10.21 5.20 32.02
N THR A 215 11.26 5.11 32.85
CA THR A 215 12.34 6.11 32.89
C THR A 215 13.69 5.58 32.42
N ASP A 216 13.84 4.26 32.29
CA ASP A 216 15.08 3.63 31.87
C ASP A 216 14.84 2.53 30.83
N ALA A 217 14.79 2.94 29.56
CA ALA A 217 14.72 2.05 28.40
C ALA A 217 15.53 2.63 27.23
N SER A 218 16.80 2.92 27.47
CA SER A 218 17.65 3.71 26.57
C SER A 218 18.08 2.97 25.29
N ASN A 219 17.95 1.65 25.20
CA ASN A 219 18.36 0.86 24.04
C ASN A 219 17.38 -0.27 23.70
N ASN A 220 17.43 -0.76 22.46
CA ASN A 220 16.54 -1.79 21.95
C ASN A 220 16.66 -3.14 22.71
N THR A 221 17.82 -3.49 23.24
CA THR A 221 17.99 -4.73 24.02
C THR A 221 17.20 -4.68 25.33
N MET A 222 17.21 -3.52 26.00
CA MET A 222 16.41 -3.32 27.21
C MET A 222 14.91 -3.33 26.89
N LYS A 223 14.51 -2.64 25.80
CA LYS A 223 13.12 -2.64 25.34
C LYS A 223 12.61 -4.03 25.01
N LYS A 224 13.40 -4.84 24.30
CA LYS A 224 13.05 -6.24 24.02
C LYS A 224 12.84 -7.06 25.29
N LYS A 225 13.74 -6.92 26.28
CA LYS A 225 13.60 -7.66 27.53
C LYS A 225 12.36 -7.22 28.33
N ILE A 226 12.05 -5.92 28.36
CA ILE A 226 10.83 -5.41 29.00
C ILE A 226 9.58 -5.99 28.29
N ASP A 227 9.58 -5.99 26.95
CA ASP A 227 8.52 -6.53 26.11
C ASP A 227 8.28 -8.02 26.39
N GLU A 228 9.34 -8.83 26.36
CA GLU A 228 9.28 -10.26 26.68
C GLU A 228 8.67 -10.52 28.06
N ILE A 229 9.07 -9.74 29.07
CA ILE A 229 8.54 -9.87 30.43
C ILE A 229 7.04 -9.53 30.47
N PHE A 230 6.62 -8.41 29.88
CA PHE A 230 5.19 -8.02 29.89
C PHE A 230 4.33 -9.01 29.11
N ARG A 231 4.79 -9.48 27.94
CA ARG A 231 4.10 -10.52 27.16
C ARG A 231 3.97 -11.85 27.94
N SER A 232 5.00 -12.25 28.67
CA SER A 232 4.99 -13.49 29.46
C SER A 232 3.90 -13.54 30.53
N VAL A 233 3.46 -12.37 30.99
CA VAL A 233 2.38 -12.23 31.99
C VAL A 233 1.03 -11.88 31.40
N GLY A 234 0.91 -11.95 30.05
CA GLY A 234 -0.33 -11.75 29.32
C GLY A 234 -0.72 -10.28 29.11
N TYR A 235 0.26 -9.37 29.13
CA TYR A 235 0.04 -7.98 28.75
C TYR A 235 -0.09 -7.87 27.22
N THR A 236 -1.10 -7.15 26.75
CA THR A 236 -1.48 -7.07 25.33
C THR A 236 -1.30 -5.67 24.76
N TYR A 237 -1.43 -5.52 23.45
CA TYR A 237 -1.48 -4.21 22.79
C TYR A 237 -2.67 -3.37 23.29
N GLU A 238 -3.83 -3.99 23.53
CA GLU A 238 -5.00 -3.29 24.08
C GLU A 238 -4.72 -2.73 25.49
N ASP A 239 -3.98 -3.51 26.32
CA ASP A 239 -3.55 -3.07 27.64
C ASP A 239 -2.61 -1.87 27.53
N ARG A 240 -1.64 -1.92 26.62
CA ARG A 240 -0.70 -0.83 26.35
C ARG A 240 -1.43 0.45 25.94
N ASP A 241 -2.32 0.35 24.94
CA ASP A 241 -3.07 1.50 24.45
C ASP A 241 -3.97 2.11 25.52
N LYS A 242 -4.58 1.26 26.35
CA LYS A 242 -5.35 1.70 27.51
C LYS A 242 -4.49 2.40 28.55
N ASP A 243 -3.31 1.86 28.84
CA ASP A 243 -2.42 2.41 29.87
C ASP A 243 -1.70 3.68 29.37
N ASN A 244 -1.37 3.76 28.09
CA ASN A 244 -0.78 4.95 27.47
C ASN A 244 -1.81 6.03 27.11
N SER A 245 -3.12 5.73 27.12
CA SER A 245 -4.17 6.70 26.86
C SER A 245 -4.13 7.85 27.88
N GLY A 246 -4.26 9.09 27.39
CA GLY A 246 -4.21 10.29 28.23
C GLY A 246 -2.82 10.93 28.37
N ASN A 247 -1.80 10.42 27.67
CA ASN A 247 -0.62 11.23 27.36
C ASN A 247 -1.02 12.28 26.31
N GLY A 248 -0.60 13.53 26.53
CA GLY A 248 -0.83 14.62 25.58
C GLY A 248 -0.12 14.46 24.23
N SER A 249 0.70 13.42 24.06
CA SER A 249 1.21 12.92 22.79
C SER A 249 0.43 11.66 22.44
N GLU A 250 -0.52 11.75 21.50
CA GLU A 250 -0.99 10.56 20.80
C GLU A 250 0.23 9.89 20.19
N ALA A 251 0.43 8.60 20.46
CA ALA A 251 1.49 7.85 19.81
C ALA A 251 1.26 7.96 18.30
N GLU A 252 2.27 8.42 17.57
CA GLU A 252 2.21 8.57 16.12
C GLU A 252 1.98 7.17 15.51
N ASN A 253 0.99 7.03 14.63
CA ASN A 253 0.75 5.77 13.96
C ASN A 253 1.95 5.41 13.09
N PRO A 254 2.31 4.13 12.95
CA PRO A 254 3.42 3.73 12.09
C PRO A 254 3.08 3.99 10.62
N LYS A 255 4.08 4.33 9.82
CA LYS A 255 3.97 4.47 8.36
C LYS A 255 3.94 3.09 7.71
N SER A 256 2.89 2.32 7.98
CA SER A 256 2.70 0.95 7.50
C SER A 256 1.45 0.83 6.66
N PHE A 257 1.54 0.01 5.62
CA PHE A 257 0.47 -0.20 4.66
C PHE A 257 0.40 -1.66 4.30
N ARG A 258 -0.81 -2.21 4.17
CA ARG A 258 -1.02 -3.55 3.65
C ARG A 258 -1.76 -3.46 2.33
N VAL A 259 -1.25 -4.15 1.31
CA VAL A 259 -1.91 -4.26 0.01
C VAL A 259 -1.72 -5.67 -0.52
N ALA A 260 -2.83 -6.32 -0.91
CA ALA A 260 -2.79 -7.61 -1.57
C ALA A 260 -3.08 -7.47 -3.05
N ILE A 261 -2.28 -8.15 -3.87
CA ILE A 261 -2.44 -8.24 -5.32
C ILE A 261 -2.73 -9.70 -5.71
N ASP A 262 -3.75 -9.89 -6.53
CA ASP A 262 -4.13 -11.19 -7.09
C ASP A 262 -3.65 -11.30 -8.52
N TYR A 263 -2.97 -12.40 -8.85
CA TYR A 263 -2.57 -12.78 -10.20
C TYR A 263 -3.36 -14.01 -10.63
N VAL A 264 -4.09 -13.89 -11.73
CA VAL A 264 -4.94 -14.96 -12.24
C VAL A 264 -4.68 -15.17 -13.73
N LEU A 265 -4.42 -16.41 -14.16
CA LEU A 265 -4.25 -16.73 -15.57
C LEU A 265 -5.58 -16.60 -16.33
N THR A 266 -5.51 -15.95 -17.49
CA THR A 266 -6.63 -15.85 -18.46
C THR A 266 -6.33 -16.69 -19.70
N LYS A 267 -7.23 -16.71 -20.68
CA LYS A 267 -6.99 -17.40 -21.94
C LYS A 267 -5.96 -16.69 -22.82
N THR A 268 -5.77 -15.40 -22.60
CA THR A 268 -4.94 -14.49 -23.41
C THR A 268 -3.66 -14.08 -22.70
N GLY A 269 -3.51 -14.39 -21.42
CA GLY A 269 -2.36 -14.02 -20.61
C GLY A 269 -2.67 -14.12 -19.12
N PHE A 270 -2.64 -13.00 -18.41
CA PHE A 270 -2.98 -12.96 -17.00
C PHE A 270 -3.62 -11.64 -16.60
N LYS A 271 -4.29 -11.65 -15.46
CA LYS A 271 -4.88 -10.49 -14.82
C LYS A 271 -4.19 -10.21 -13.50
N ALA A 272 -3.82 -8.96 -13.27
CA ALA A 272 -3.39 -8.45 -11.98
C ALA A 272 -4.50 -7.56 -11.40
N SER A 273 -4.89 -7.79 -10.14
CA SER A 273 -5.98 -7.04 -9.52
C SER A 273 -5.76 -6.78 -8.03
N ILE A 274 -6.26 -5.65 -7.55
CA ILE A 274 -6.26 -5.25 -6.15
C ILE A 274 -7.70 -4.90 -5.79
N ASP A 275 -8.25 -5.62 -4.81
CA ASP A 275 -9.54 -5.30 -4.23
C ASP A 275 -9.36 -4.20 -3.18
N PRO A 276 -10.20 -3.15 -3.15
CA PRO A 276 -10.14 -2.11 -2.13
C PRO A 276 -10.20 -2.62 -0.70
N GLU A 277 -10.89 -3.73 -0.46
CA GLU A 277 -10.96 -4.38 0.86
C GLU A 277 -9.60 -4.94 1.33
N ASN A 278 -8.66 -5.11 0.41
CA ASN A 278 -7.30 -5.57 0.68
C ASN A 278 -6.28 -4.42 0.72
N ILE A 279 -6.74 -3.19 0.84
CA ILE A 279 -5.90 -1.99 1.02
C ILE A 279 -6.12 -1.47 2.43
N GLU A 280 -5.11 -1.57 3.28
CA GLU A 280 -5.17 -1.10 4.66
C GLU A 280 -4.06 -0.08 4.92
N PHE A 281 -4.39 1.02 5.61
CA PHE A 281 -3.45 2.06 6.01
C PHE A 281 -3.99 2.89 7.18
N TYR A 282 -3.09 3.56 7.89
CA TYR A 282 -3.50 4.51 8.92
C TYR A 282 -3.95 5.82 8.31
N ARG A 283 -5.00 6.42 8.85
CA ARG A 283 -5.60 7.65 8.34
C ARG A 283 -4.62 8.82 8.27
N ASP A 284 -3.61 8.83 9.14
CA ASP A 284 -2.57 9.87 9.19
C ASP A 284 -1.63 9.83 7.98
N TYR A 285 -1.56 8.68 7.28
CA TYR A 285 -0.71 8.44 6.13
C TYR A 285 -1.54 7.91 4.95
N PRO A 286 -2.33 8.77 4.30
CA PRO A 286 -3.19 8.33 3.21
C PRO A 286 -2.37 7.92 1.98
N ILE A 287 -2.71 6.76 1.40
CA ILE A 287 -2.14 6.31 0.13
C ILE A 287 -2.62 7.25 -0.97
N SER A 288 -1.69 7.85 -1.70
CA SER A 288 -2.00 8.71 -2.84
C SER A 288 -2.09 7.92 -4.15
N GLU A 289 -1.17 7.00 -4.38
CA GLU A 289 -1.05 6.28 -5.65
C GLU A 289 -0.54 4.85 -5.46
N LEU A 290 -1.00 3.95 -6.33
CA LEU A 290 -0.49 2.59 -6.49
C LEU A 290 -0.03 2.38 -7.94
N GLU A 291 1.25 2.07 -8.16
CA GLU A 291 1.80 1.68 -9.46
C GLU A 291 1.71 0.16 -9.59
N LEU A 292 0.86 -0.32 -10.51
CA LEU A 292 0.64 -1.74 -10.76
C LEU A 292 1.67 -2.28 -11.74
N MET A 293 2.41 -3.32 -11.34
CA MET A 293 3.40 -4.01 -12.19
C MET A 293 4.43 -3.06 -12.85
N PRO A 294 5.08 -2.14 -12.07
CA PRO A 294 5.89 -1.07 -12.64
C PRO A 294 7.08 -1.58 -13.47
N ASN A 295 7.56 -2.77 -13.20
CA ASN A 295 8.74 -3.33 -13.86
C ASN A 295 8.43 -4.52 -14.79
N PHE A 296 7.14 -4.84 -14.99
CA PHE A 296 6.77 -5.99 -15.81
C PHE A 296 7.25 -5.85 -17.25
N SER A 297 8.09 -6.79 -17.69
CA SER A 297 8.71 -6.81 -19.00
C SER A 297 9.47 -5.53 -19.38
N SER A 298 9.96 -4.77 -18.39
CA SER A 298 10.69 -3.52 -18.63
C SER A 298 11.92 -3.72 -19.53
N PHE A 299 12.34 -2.66 -20.19
CA PHE A 299 13.60 -2.65 -20.94
C PHE A 299 14.75 -2.38 -19.97
N CYS A 300 15.89 -3.05 -20.22
CA CYS A 300 17.13 -2.80 -19.51
C CYS A 300 18.35 -2.96 -20.45
N GLY A 301 19.42 -2.23 -20.14
CA GLY A 301 20.68 -2.33 -20.86
C GLY A 301 20.55 -2.09 -22.37
N GLY A 302 21.09 -2.98 -23.17
CA GLY A 302 21.11 -2.88 -24.64
C GLY A 302 19.83 -3.30 -25.36
N GLU A 303 18.72 -3.47 -24.66
CA GLU A 303 17.45 -3.87 -25.27
C GLU A 303 16.80 -2.74 -26.08
N SER A 304 16.13 -3.11 -27.17
CA SER A 304 15.39 -2.18 -28.05
C SER A 304 13.95 -2.60 -28.24
N GLY A 305 13.11 -1.62 -28.55
CA GLY A 305 11.71 -1.84 -28.80
C GLY A 305 10.89 -0.57 -28.60
N TYR A 306 9.64 -0.73 -28.20
CA TYR A 306 8.76 0.42 -28.01
C TYR A 306 7.58 0.10 -27.08
N TYR A 307 7.06 1.15 -26.45
CA TYR A 307 5.72 1.16 -25.88
C TYR A 307 4.73 1.77 -26.86
N VAL A 308 3.52 1.22 -26.91
CA VAL A 308 2.38 1.74 -27.65
C VAL A 308 1.45 2.43 -26.68
N VAL A 309 1.13 3.69 -26.94
CA VAL A 309 0.28 4.51 -26.06
C VAL A 309 -0.86 5.17 -26.85
N PRO A 310 -2.08 5.26 -26.30
CA PRO A 310 -3.23 5.80 -26.98
C PRO A 310 -3.30 7.34 -26.88
N ALA A 311 -2.16 8.03 -27.07
CA ALA A 311 -2.10 9.47 -27.09
C ALA A 311 -2.58 10.00 -28.46
N GLY A 312 -3.67 10.76 -28.47
CA GLY A 312 -4.28 11.23 -29.72
C GLY A 312 -4.71 10.07 -30.63
N SER A 313 -4.13 9.96 -31.81
CA SER A 313 -4.36 8.84 -32.74
C SER A 313 -3.51 7.60 -32.46
N GLY A 314 -2.74 7.61 -31.42
CA GLY A 314 -1.74 6.63 -31.04
C GLY A 314 -0.32 7.15 -31.23
N ALA A 315 0.57 6.77 -30.33
CA ALA A 315 1.99 7.13 -30.34
C ALA A 315 2.85 5.94 -29.92
N LEU A 316 4.13 5.99 -30.30
CA LEU A 316 5.15 5.04 -29.89
C LEU A 316 6.18 5.76 -29.04
N ILE A 317 6.52 5.19 -27.87
CA ILE A 317 7.67 5.58 -27.08
C ILE A 317 8.78 4.61 -27.43
N SER A 318 9.71 5.06 -28.29
CA SER A 318 10.83 4.23 -28.75
C SER A 318 11.88 4.05 -27.65
N VAL A 319 12.43 2.86 -27.55
CA VAL A 319 13.57 2.53 -26.69
C VAL A 319 14.71 2.09 -27.60
N ASP A 320 15.74 2.93 -27.71
CA ASP A 320 16.95 2.66 -28.47
C ASP A 320 18.15 2.65 -27.51
N PRO A 321 18.90 1.55 -27.43
CA PRO A 321 20.06 1.43 -26.56
C PRO A 321 21.21 2.40 -26.93
N ASN A 322 21.22 2.88 -28.18
CA ASN A 322 22.23 3.84 -28.66
C ASN A 322 21.86 5.29 -28.33
N GLU A 323 20.63 5.53 -27.86
CA GLU A 323 20.18 6.87 -27.52
C GLU A 323 20.67 7.26 -26.13
N SER A 324 21.54 8.27 -26.06
CA SER A 324 21.99 8.88 -24.83
C SER A 324 20.90 9.80 -24.27
N ALA A 325 19.79 9.20 -23.84
CA ALA A 325 18.67 9.97 -23.30
C ALA A 325 18.83 10.21 -21.80
N LYS A 326 18.43 11.41 -21.39
CA LYS A 326 18.38 11.78 -19.96
C LYS A 326 17.22 11.07 -19.26
N ASP A 327 17.35 10.91 -17.95
CA ASP A 327 16.26 10.46 -17.11
C ASP A 327 15.03 11.35 -17.32
N SER A 328 13.89 10.72 -17.52
CA SER A 328 12.65 11.40 -17.84
C SER A 328 11.43 10.57 -17.41
N THR A 329 10.35 11.28 -17.13
CA THR A 329 9.05 10.68 -16.84
C THR A 329 8.04 11.24 -17.81
N TYR A 330 7.23 10.37 -18.39
CA TYR A 330 6.11 10.73 -19.24
C TYR A 330 4.85 10.08 -18.69
N SER A 331 3.81 10.87 -18.43
CA SER A 331 2.54 10.41 -17.91
C SER A 331 1.37 10.85 -18.77
N LEU A 332 0.33 10.02 -18.81
CA LEU A 332 -0.89 10.21 -19.58
C LEU A 332 -2.09 9.87 -18.70
N SER A 333 -2.88 10.85 -18.33
CA SER A 333 -4.13 10.60 -17.59
C SER A 333 -5.14 9.89 -18.50
N VAL A 334 -5.67 8.77 -18.03
CA VAL A 334 -6.73 8.05 -18.74
C VAL A 334 -8.02 8.87 -18.64
N TYR A 335 -8.67 9.09 -19.78
CA TYR A 335 -9.85 9.95 -19.96
C TYR A 335 -9.67 11.43 -19.61
N GLY A 336 -8.47 11.84 -19.18
CA GLY A 336 -8.18 13.20 -18.76
C GLY A 336 -8.63 13.55 -17.35
N GLN A 337 -8.55 14.84 -17.04
CA GLN A 337 -8.96 15.32 -15.71
C GLN A 337 -10.49 15.38 -15.60
N ASN A 338 -10.99 15.13 -14.38
CA ASN A 338 -12.40 15.34 -14.06
C ASN A 338 -12.78 16.80 -14.31
N SER A 339 -13.68 17.05 -15.26
CA SER A 339 -14.13 18.38 -15.66
C SER A 339 -14.87 19.15 -14.55
N ALA A 340 -15.25 18.47 -13.47
CA ALA A 340 -15.85 19.09 -12.29
C ALA A 340 -14.83 19.80 -11.40
N VAL A 341 -13.53 19.54 -11.58
CA VAL A 341 -12.46 20.18 -10.83
C VAL A 341 -11.84 21.26 -11.74
N THR A 342 -12.03 22.54 -11.39
CA THR A 342 -11.41 23.68 -12.08
C THR A 342 -9.91 23.75 -11.77
N ARG A 343 -9.13 22.79 -12.23
CA ARG A 343 -7.69 22.92 -12.36
C ARG A 343 -7.38 23.60 -13.70
N LYS A 344 -6.54 24.60 -13.69
CA LYS A 344 -5.86 25.02 -14.94
C LYS A 344 -5.05 23.81 -15.42
N LEU A 345 -5.47 23.20 -16.51
CA LEU A 345 -4.65 22.23 -17.24
C LEU A 345 -3.31 22.91 -17.55
N ASP A 346 -2.23 22.36 -17.05
CA ASP A 346 -0.93 22.62 -17.63
C ASP A 346 -1.00 22.08 -19.07
N THR A 347 -0.70 22.92 -20.06
CA THR A 347 -0.84 22.59 -21.49
C THR A 347 0.06 21.44 -21.96
N GLN A 348 0.83 20.84 -21.04
CA GLN A 348 1.70 19.69 -21.27
C GLN A 348 1.07 18.36 -20.84
N ASP A 349 -0.06 18.35 -20.14
CA ASP A 349 -0.71 17.10 -19.74
C ASP A 349 -1.32 16.41 -20.97
N SER A 350 -0.64 15.36 -21.43
CA SER A 350 -1.16 14.51 -22.48
C SER A 350 -2.27 13.61 -21.92
N VAL A 351 -3.35 13.49 -22.66
CA VAL A 351 -4.53 12.70 -22.28
C VAL A 351 -4.62 11.50 -23.19
N CYS A 352 -4.93 10.33 -22.63
CA CYS A 352 -5.30 9.17 -23.41
C CYS A 352 -6.80 8.89 -23.34
N THR A 353 -7.36 8.43 -24.47
CA THR A 353 -8.80 8.18 -24.60
C THR A 353 -9.18 6.73 -24.34
N LEU A 354 -8.22 5.84 -24.28
CA LEU A 354 -8.40 4.41 -24.06
C LEU A 354 -7.57 3.96 -22.85
N PRO A 355 -8.12 3.10 -21.99
CA PRO A 355 -7.44 2.60 -20.80
C PRO A 355 -6.51 1.43 -21.15
N VAL A 356 -5.61 1.63 -22.12
CA VAL A 356 -4.73 0.58 -22.63
C VAL A 356 -3.34 1.11 -22.92
N PHE A 357 -2.33 0.27 -22.78
CA PHE A 357 -1.00 0.48 -23.32
C PHE A 357 -0.38 -0.85 -23.71
N GLY A 358 0.63 -0.84 -24.54
CA GLY A 358 1.32 -2.05 -24.96
C GLY A 358 2.82 -1.89 -24.97
N GLN A 359 3.51 -3.01 -25.08
CA GLN A 359 4.94 -3.08 -25.27
C GLN A 359 5.29 -4.14 -26.29
N TYR A 360 6.34 -3.90 -27.06
CA TYR A 360 6.92 -4.91 -27.92
C TYR A 360 8.45 -4.86 -27.86
N LYS A 361 9.09 -6.02 -27.61
CA LYS A 361 10.53 -6.24 -27.67
C LYS A 361 10.85 -7.69 -28.02
N ASP A 362 11.90 -7.95 -28.78
CA ASP A 362 12.49 -9.28 -29.02
C ASP A 362 11.50 -10.37 -29.48
N GLY A 363 10.55 -10.02 -30.38
CA GLY A 363 9.56 -10.95 -30.90
C GLY A 363 8.50 -11.37 -29.89
N LYS A 364 8.31 -10.59 -28.83
CA LYS A 364 7.24 -10.73 -27.84
C LYS A 364 6.75 -9.37 -27.39
N GLY A 365 5.55 -9.32 -26.90
CA GLY A 365 4.96 -8.10 -26.38
C GLY A 365 3.77 -8.39 -25.48
N PHE A 366 3.15 -7.33 -25.01
CA PHE A 366 1.86 -7.41 -24.33
C PHE A 366 1.00 -6.19 -24.65
N LEU A 367 -0.30 -6.38 -24.52
CA LEU A 367 -1.28 -5.29 -24.43
C LEU A 367 -1.90 -5.34 -23.02
N CYS A 368 -1.71 -4.27 -22.26
CA CYS A 368 -2.37 -4.10 -20.95
C CYS A 368 -3.69 -3.37 -21.17
N VAL A 369 -4.77 -3.93 -20.64
CA VAL A 369 -6.12 -3.36 -20.66
C VAL A 369 -6.55 -3.13 -19.21
N ILE A 370 -6.76 -1.87 -18.83
CA ILE A 370 -7.27 -1.52 -17.52
C ILE A 370 -8.77 -1.75 -17.49
N GLU A 371 -9.23 -2.73 -16.71
CA GLU A 371 -10.65 -3.11 -16.64
C GLU A 371 -11.41 -2.41 -15.51
N LYS A 372 -10.70 -2.10 -14.40
CA LYS A 372 -11.25 -1.37 -13.25
C LYS A 372 -10.29 -0.30 -12.81
N GLY A 373 -10.81 0.83 -12.35
CA GLY A 373 -10.04 1.97 -11.88
C GLY A 373 -9.50 2.87 -13.01
N ALA A 374 -9.98 2.72 -14.23
CA ALA A 374 -9.49 3.46 -15.39
C ALA A 374 -9.63 4.98 -15.27
N GLU A 375 -10.68 5.45 -14.59
CA GLU A 375 -10.95 6.87 -14.37
C GLU A 375 -10.01 7.50 -13.32
N GLN A 376 -9.34 6.70 -12.49
CA GLN A 376 -8.30 7.11 -11.55
C GLN A 376 -6.90 6.77 -12.04
N ALA A 377 -6.79 6.21 -13.27
CA ALA A 377 -5.53 5.73 -13.79
C ALA A 377 -4.77 6.80 -14.58
N GLN A 378 -3.46 6.73 -14.49
CA GLN A 378 -2.53 7.32 -15.44
C GLN A 378 -1.58 6.25 -15.97
N LEU A 379 -1.23 6.35 -17.25
CA LEU A 379 -0.16 5.55 -17.84
C LEU A 379 1.16 6.26 -17.55
N LEU A 380 2.09 5.56 -16.93
CA LEU A 380 3.35 6.12 -16.44
C LEU A 380 4.52 5.41 -17.11
N PHE A 381 5.37 6.19 -17.81
CA PHE A 381 6.58 5.70 -18.45
C PHE A 381 7.79 6.43 -17.86
N LYS A 382 8.73 5.67 -17.32
CA LYS A 382 9.93 6.22 -16.69
C LYS A 382 11.16 5.71 -17.40
N ARG A 383 12.06 6.62 -17.75
CA ARG A 383 13.42 6.30 -18.18
C ARG A 383 14.34 6.66 -17.04
N THR A 384 15.04 5.67 -16.51
CA THR A 384 16.12 5.84 -15.52
C THR A 384 17.22 4.90 -15.95
N SER A 385 18.22 5.46 -16.64
CA SER A 385 19.28 4.63 -17.25
C SER A 385 19.85 3.61 -16.25
N PRO A 386 19.99 2.33 -16.63
CA PRO A 386 19.75 1.74 -17.97
C PRO A 386 18.32 1.23 -18.21
N TYR A 387 17.33 1.56 -17.40
CA TYR A 387 15.99 1.02 -17.46
C TYR A 387 15.00 1.95 -18.13
N VAL A 388 14.04 1.35 -18.87
CA VAL A 388 12.82 2.04 -19.32
C VAL A 388 11.62 1.19 -18.93
N THR A 389 10.75 1.75 -18.08
CA THR A 389 9.59 1.06 -17.51
C THR A 389 8.30 1.70 -17.98
N GLY A 390 7.21 0.92 -17.96
CA GLY A 390 5.87 1.41 -18.30
C GLY A 390 4.81 0.65 -17.53
N CYS A 391 3.92 1.38 -16.83
CA CYS A 391 2.86 0.79 -16.03
C CYS A 391 1.61 1.66 -15.98
N ALA A 392 0.56 1.14 -15.37
CA ALA A 392 -0.60 1.91 -14.92
C ALA A 392 -0.43 2.28 -13.45
N ALA A 393 -0.58 3.55 -13.13
CA ALA A 393 -0.60 4.08 -11.78
C ALA A 393 -2.01 4.56 -11.45
N PHE A 394 -2.50 4.25 -10.25
CA PHE A 394 -3.89 4.48 -9.84
C PHE A 394 -3.92 5.41 -8.64
N THR A 395 -4.63 6.52 -8.76
CA THR A 395 -4.90 7.42 -7.63
C THR A 395 -5.86 6.75 -6.67
N VAL A 396 -5.45 6.55 -5.41
CA VAL A 396 -6.28 5.99 -4.34
C VAL A 396 -7.00 7.10 -3.60
N ILE A 397 -6.25 8.13 -3.23
CA ILE A 397 -6.81 9.35 -2.62
C ILE A 397 -6.35 10.54 -3.44
N ASP A 398 -7.29 11.27 -4.04
CA ASP A 398 -6.98 12.53 -4.68
C ASP A 398 -6.84 13.63 -3.63
N ASN A 399 -5.64 13.86 -3.19
CA ASN A 399 -5.29 15.00 -2.38
C ASN A 399 -5.03 16.21 -3.29
N GLY A 400 -6.10 16.80 -3.79
CA GLY A 400 -5.98 18.08 -4.45
C GLY A 400 -5.38 19.09 -3.48
N ILE A 401 -4.08 19.39 -3.60
CA ILE A 401 -3.44 20.49 -2.89
C ILE A 401 -4.00 21.77 -3.49
N TYR A 402 -5.02 22.33 -2.86
CA TYR A 402 -5.50 23.66 -3.21
C TYR A 402 -4.66 24.68 -2.45
N GLN A 403 -3.72 25.31 -3.15
CA GLN A 403 -3.16 26.56 -2.67
C GLN A 403 -4.23 27.65 -2.75
N MET A 404 -4.96 27.86 -1.66
CA MET A 404 -5.71 29.08 -1.52
C MET A 404 -4.70 30.22 -1.33
N LYS A 405 -4.71 31.20 -2.22
CA LYS A 405 -3.99 32.46 -2.09
C LYS A 405 -4.60 33.30 -0.95
N SER A 406 -4.46 32.86 0.26
CA SER A 406 -4.70 33.65 1.46
C SER A 406 -3.43 33.65 2.31
N LYS A 407 -3.25 34.65 3.11
CA LYS A 407 -2.01 34.95 3.87
C LYS A 407 -1.55 33.89 4.86
N THR A 408 -2.20 32.74 4.88
CA THR A 408 -1.83 31.52 5.60
C THR A 408 -2.01 30.36 4.64
N ASP A 409 -0.92 29.69 4.30
CA ASP A 409 -0.92 28.45 3.51
C ASP A 409 -1.69 27.38 4.27
N THR A 410 -2.95 27.19 3.91
CA THR A 410 -3.76 26.11 4.45
C THR A 410 -3.89 25.05 3.36
N THR A 411 -3.29 23.90 3.55
CA THR A 411 -3.46 22.74 2.70
C THR A 411 -4.80 22.09 3.06
N LEU A 412 -5.77 22.14 2.15
CA LEU A 412 -7.02 21.42 2.28
C LEU A 412 -6.93 20.12 1.50
N PHE A 413 -7.07 19.02 2.19
CA PHE A 413 -7.23 17.71 1.57
C PHE A 413 -8.66 17.57 1.07
N SER A 414 -8.87 17.42 -0.23
CA SER A 414 -10.19 17.24 -0.80
C SER A 414 -10.36 15.86 -1.41
N SER A 415 -11.45 15.26 -1.04
CA SER A 415 -12.14 14.09 -1.58
C SER A 415 -11.36 12.79 -1.79
N GLU A 416 -11.88 11.78 -1.12
CA GLU A 416 -11.61 10.38 -1.38
C GLU A 416 -12.00 10.05 -2.82
N ALA A 417 -11.07 9.55 -3.62
CA ALA A 417 -11.45 8.88 -4.85
C ALA A 417 -12.23 7.62 -4.48
N SER A 418 -13.41 7.43 -5.02
CA SER A 418 -14.13 6.16 -4.85
C SER A 418 -13.49 5.14 -5.79
N LEU A 419 -12.49 4.42 -5.29
CA LEU A 419 -11.85 3.34 -6.03
C LEU A 419 -12.74 2.09 -5.92
N GLU A 420 -13.38 1.68 -7.01
CA GLU A 420 -14.17 0.44 -7.08
C GLU A 420 -13.29 -0.82 -7.16
N GLY A 421 -11.99 -0.64 -7.31
CA GLY A 421 -10.99 -1.69 -7.46
C GLY A 421 -9.99 -1.35 -8.55
N ILE A 422 -8.88 -2.06 -8.53
CA ILE A 422 -7.85 -2.00 -9.57
C ILE A 422 -7.84 -3.34 -10.28
N SER A 423 -7.92 -3.35 -11.62
CA SER A 423 -7.76 -4.57 -12.40
C SER A 423 -7.21 -4.25 -13.79
N ALA A 424 -6.16 -4.95 -14.15
CA ALA A 424 -5.56 -4.87 -15.49
C ALA A 424 -5.30 -6.27 -16.04
N GLU A 425 -5.75 -6.54 -17.28
CA GLU A 425 -5.42 -7.74 -18.02
C GLU A 425 -4.23 -7.48 -18.93
N TYR A 426 -3.23 -8.33 -18.84
CA TYR A 426 -2.06 -8.36 -19.70
C TYR A 426 -2.25 -9.46 -20.75
N ILE A 427 -2.63 -9.06 -21.96
CA ILE A 427 -2.75 -9.93 -23.12
C ILE A 427 -1.36 -10.13 -23.70
N LEU A 428 -0.85 -11.36 -23.63
CA LEU A 428 0.51 -11.68 -24.03
C LEU A 428 0.58 -12.05 -25.50
N ILE A 429 1.51 -11.45 -26.22
CA ILE A 429 1.67 -11.58 -27.67
C ILE A 429 3.07 -12.11 -27.95
N SER A 430 3.17 -13.19 -28.72
CA SER A 430 4.43 -13.75 -29.17
C SER A 430 4.40 -13.98 -30.67
N ASP A 431 5.49 -13.67 -31.37
CA ASP A 431 5.65 -14.09 -32.75
C ASP A 431 5.81 -15.61 -32.75
N THR A 432 4.81 -16.30 -33.27
CA THR A 432 4.98 -17.71 -33.60
C THR A 432 5.79 -17.73 -34.88
N SER A 433 7.02 -18.20 -34.83
CA SER A 433 7.87 -18.43 -35.98
C SER A 433 7.40 -19.68 -36.75
N GLU A 434 6.22 -19.61 -37.36
CA GLU A 434 5.94 -20.40 -38.53
C GLU A 434 6.06 -19.44 -39.72
N GLU A 435 7.10 -19.65 -40.51
CA GLU A 435 7.23 -19.08 -41.82
C GLU A 435 5.91 -19.30 -42.57
N GLY A 436 5.15 -18.23 -42.78
CA GLY A 436 4.11 -18.22 -43.84
C GLY A 436 2.66 -18.05 -43.48
N ASN A 437 2.29 -17.36 -42.39
CA ASN A 437 0.93 -16.81 -42.39
C ASN A 437 0.85 -15.56 -41.49
N GLY A 438 0.39 -14.47 -42.14
CA GLY A 438 0.23 -13.17 -41.49
C GLY A 438 -0.60 -13.28 -40.20
N GLY A 439 -0.11 -12.60 -39.18
CA GLY A 439 -0.60 -12.67 -37.83
C GLY A 439 -2.11 -12.68 -37.71
N ASN A 440 -2.65 -13.78 -37.22
CA ASN A 440 -3.98 -13.81 -36.66
C ASN A 440 -3.96 -13.21 -35.28
N ILE A 441 -4.35 -11.95 -35.20
CA ILE A 441 -4.86 -11.38 -33.95
C ILE A 441 -6.20 -12.06 -33.67
N PRO A 442 -6.41 -12.69 -32.50
CA PRO A 442 -7.71 -13.29 -32.18
C PRO A 442 -8.82 -12.25 -32.06
#